data_d872ea1d67500a28a39c8aa7ccd3fc50
#
_entry.id   d872ea1d67500a28a39c8aa7ccd3fc50
#
_cell.length_a   1.000
_cell.length_b   1.000
_cell.length_c   1.000
_cell.angle_alpha   90.00
_cell.angle_beta   90.00
_cell.angle_gamma   90.00
#
_symmetry.space_group_name_H-M   'P 1'
#
loop_
_entity.id
_entity.type
_entity.pdbx_description
1 polymer ?
#
loop_
_entity_poly.entity_id
_entity_poly.type
_entity_poly.pdbx_seq_one_letter_code
_entity_poly.pdbx_strand_id
1 'polypeptide(L)'
;RILIISQYFYPEQFRINDICLELEKRGYEVTVITGIPNYPQGKFYKGYGFLRQRKENYHGIEIKRIPIIPRRQNYFMLSLNYISFIISGFFWHLSTNIKADYVFCFGTSPITQALPGIWYSKKKKIPCYLYLQDLWPQSVEYVTGIKNNKILSIIGKLSDYVYKNCSNIFVPSKGFINALLERGVPRDKITYWPQYAEDLFKPLDKKIIPGISQDFFNIIFTGNVGIAQGLEILPRAASLIKKKDDQAKIKFNIVGDGRAKSALIKAVRDLKVEEM
;
A
#
# COMPACT_ATOMS: atom_id res chain seq x y z
N ARG A 1 24.55 4.94 -2.51
CA ARG A 1 23.91 3.64 -2.20
C ARG A 1 22.67 3.90 -1.36
N ILE A 2 21.54 3.36 -1.80
CA ILE A 2 20.26 3.52 -1.13
C ILE A 2 19.77 2.15 -0.66
N LEU A 3 19.48 2.05 0.63
CA LEU A 3 18.83 0.90 1.23
C LEU A 3 17.32 1.14 1.33
N ILE A 4 16.56 0.34 0.62
CA ILE A 4 15.09 0.38 0.63
C ILE A 4 14.57 -0.64 1.64
N ILE A 5 13.64 -0.22 2.49
CA ILE A 5 12.90 -1.11 3.39
C ILE A 5 11.42 -1.07 2.97
N SER A 6 10.93 -2.20 2.51
CA SER A 6 9.51 -2.38 2.17
C SER A 6 9.11 -3.82 2.44
N GLN A 7 8.03 -4.03 3.20
CA GLN A 7 7.55 -5.38 3.49
C GLN A 7 7.11 -6.11 2.22
N TYR A 8 6.64 -5.37 1.21
CA TYR A 8 6.17 -5.86 -0.09
C TYR A 8 7.03 -5.27 -1.21
N PHE A 9 7.49 -6.12 -2.11
CA PHE A 9 8.29 -5.75 -3.26
C PHE A 9 8.16 -6.81 -4.36
N TYR A 10 8.73 -6.58 -5.53
CA TYR A 10 8.73 -7.55 -6.64
C TYR A 10 8.87 -9.00 -6.16
N PRO A 11 8.08 -9.96 -6.68
CA PRO A 11 7.13 -9.85 -7.81
C PRO A 11 5.74 -9.30 -7.44
N GLU A 12 5.52 -8.89 -6.19
CA GLU A 12 4.32 -8.18 -5.79
C GLU A 12 4.33 -6.77 -6.41
N GLN A 13 3.21 -6.33 -6.96
CA GLN A 13 3.13 -5.05 -7.66
C GLN A 13 2.80 -3.92 -6.68
N PHE A 14 3.80 -3.18 -6.32
CA PHE A 14 3.70 -1.98 -5.49
C PHE A 14 4.49 -0.83 -6.15
N ARG A 15 4.06 0.39 -5.92
CA ARG A 15 4.69 1.59 -6.47
C ARG A 15 6.18 1.73 -6.11
N ILE A 16 6.62 1.14 -5.02
CA ILE A 16 8.03 1.12 -4.66
C ILE A 16 8.90 0.42 -5.71
N ASN A 17 8.35 -0.51 -6.49
CA ASN A 17 9.09 -1.17 -7.56
C ASN A 17 9.53 -0.14 -8.62
N ASP A 18 8.60 0.74 -9.02
CA ASP A 18 8.85 1.76 -10.03
C ASP A 18 9.82 2.84 -9.50
N ILE A 19 9.67 3.22 -8.23
CA ILE A 19 10.59 4.16 -7.57
C ILE A 19 12.01 3.58 -7.57
N CYS A 20 12.19 2.30 -7.26
CA CYS A 20 13.49 1.66 -7.26
C CYS A 20 14.09 1.57 -8.66
N LEU A 21 13.29 1.25 -9.69
CA LEU A 21 13.72 1.24 -11.08
C LEU A 21 14.17 2.63 -11.55
N GLU A 22 13.46 3.66 -11.15
CA GLU A 22 13.84 5.04 -11.49
C GLU A 22 15.13 5.48 -10.78
N LEU A 23 15.32 5.07 -9.52
CA LEU A 23 16.58 5.33 -8.79
C LEU A 23 17.75 4.61 -9.44
N GLU A 24 17.57 3.36 -9.86
CA GLU A 24 18.61 2.59 -10.58
C GLU A 24 18.98 3.26 -11.91
N LYS A 25 17.99 3.65 -12.71
CA LYS A 25 18.20 4.39 -13.97
C LYS A 25 18.99 5.69 -13.78
N ARG A 26 18.85 6.34 -12.63
CA ARG A 26 19.60 7.55 -12.26
C ARG A 26 21.01 7.25 -11.72
N GLY A 27 21.45 5.99 -11.74
CA GLY A 27 22.79 5.56 -11.33
C GLY A 27 22.97 5.34 -9.83
N TYR A 28 21.88 5.24 -9.05
CA TYR A 28 21.97 4.85 -7.65
C TYR A 28 22.10 3.33 -7.52
N GLU A 29 22.99 2.88 -6.66
CA GLU A 29 23.07 1.49 -6.22
C GLU A 29 21.94 1.22 -5.21
N VAL A 30 20.95 0.40 -5.61
CA VAL A 30 19.74 0.13 -4.82
C VAL A 30 19.75 -1.28 -4.27
N THR A 31 19.66 -1.42 -2.95
CA THR A 31 19.44 -2.70 -2.27
C THR A 31 18.10 -2.67 -1.53
N VAL A 32 17.27 -3.69 -1.72
CA VAL A 32 15.94 -3.80 -1.11
C VAL A 32 15.90 -4.91 -0.07
N ILE A 33 15.45 -4.58 1.14
CA ILE A 33 15.07 -5.55 2.16
C ILE A 33 13.56 -5.66 2.18
N THR A 34 13.06 -6.86 1.92
CA THR A 34 11.62 -7.13 1.81
C THR A 34 11.24 -8.47 2.45
N GLY A 35 9.95 -8.74 2.56
CA GLY A 35 9.44 -10.05 2.97
C GLY A 35 9.46 -11.08 1.86
N ILE A 36 9.09 -12.32 2.18
CA ILE A 36 8.80 -13.35 1.18
C ILE A 36 7.44 -13.01 0.54
N PRO A 37 7.33 -12.93 -0.81
CA PRO A 37 6.12 -12.47 -1.47
C PRO A 37 4.91 -13.35 -1.15
N ASN A 38 3.80 -12.73 -0.75
CA ASN A 38 2.58 -13.40 -0.31
C ASN A 38 1.29 -12.57 -0.51
N TYR A 39 1.39 -11.33 -1.02
CA TYR A 39 0.27 -10.44 -1.30
C TYR A 39 -0.14 -10.56 -2.78
N PRO A 40 -1.45 -10.55 -3.15
CA PRO A 40 -2.63 -10.45 -2.27
C PRO A 40 -3.14 -11.81 -1.77
N GLN A 41 -2.68 -12.94 -2.31
CA GLN A 41 -3.27 -14.28 -2.11
C GLN A 41 -3.14 -14.80 -0.66
N GLY A 42 -2.23 -14.23 0.13
CA GLY A 42 -1.98 -14.65 1.50
C GLY A 42 -1.20 -15.96 1.64
N LYS A 43 -0.62 -16.45 0.54
CA LYS A 43 0.27 -17.64 0.46
C LYS A 43 1.56 -17.22 -0.23
N PHE A 44 2.68 -17.86 0.08
CA PHE A 44 3.91 -17.62 -0.66
C PHE A 44 3.73 -17.93 -2.15
N TYR A 45 4.32 -17.10 -2.98
CA TYR A 45 4.34 -17.30 -4.41
C TYR A 45 5.11 -18.59 -4.75
N LYS A 46 4.74 -19.20 -5.88
CA LYS A 46 5.45 -20.40 -6.37
C LYS A 46 6.92 -20.09 -6.57
N GLY A 47 7.80 -20.95 -6.03
CA GLY A 47 9.25 -20.75 -6.07
C GLY A 47 9.84 -19.99 -4.89
N TYR A 48 9.03 -19.28 -4.09
CA TYR A 48 9.48 -18.54 -2.92
C TYR A 48 9.20 -19.28 -1.61
N GLY A 49 10.04 -19.06 -0.61
CA GLY A 49 9.87 -19.69 0.71
C GLY A 49 11.01 -19.37 1.67
N PHE A 50 10.98 -19.98 2.86
CA PHE A 50 11.97 -19.73 3.91
C PHE A 50 13.41 -20.01 3.48
N LEU A 51 13.63 -20.99 2.61
CA LEU A 51 14.95 -21.38 2.10
C LEU A 51 15.10 -21.20 0.58
N ARG A 52 14.08 -20.62 -0.07
CA ARG A 52 14.05 -20.47 -1.52
C ARG A 52 13.94 -19.01 -1.91
N GLN A 53 14.65 -18.61 -2.96
CA GLN A 53 14.63 -17.27 -3.58
C GLN A 53 14.77 -16.13 -2.56
N ARG A 54 15.74 -16.29 -1.61
CA ARG A 54 16.02 -15.30 -0.57
C ARG A 54 16.85 -14.13 -1.06
N LYS A 55 17.55 -14.30 -2.19
CA LYS A 55 18.29 -13.26 -2.90
C LYS A 55 17.90 -13.29 -4.36
N GLU A 56 17.74 -12.13 -4.95
CA GLU A 56 17.34 -11.97 -6.34
C GLU A 56 17.88 -10.66 -6.87
N ASN A 57 18.10 -10.57 -8.18
CA ASN A 57 18.39 -9.32 -8.88
C ASN A 57 17.18 -8.98 -9.78
N TYR A 58 16.69 -7.76 -9.68
CA TYR A 58 15.60 -7.25 -10.49
C TYR A 58 16.05 -5.97 -11.18
N HIS A 59 16.42 -6.07 -12.46
CA HIS A 59 16.92 -4.94 -13.27
C HIS A 59 18.04 -4.14 -12.59
N GLY A 60 19.05 -4.78 -12.07
CA GLY A 60 20.17 -4.12 -11.36
C GLY A 60 19.95 -3.93 -9.85
N ILE A 61 18.71 -4.05 -9.38
CA ILE A 61 18.34 -3.89 -7.97
C ILE A 61 18.60 -5.19 -7.21
N GLU A 62 19.42 -5.14 -6.16
CA GLU A 62 19.66 -6.29 -5.28
C GLU A 62 18.50 -6.45 -4.28
N ILE A 63 17.78 -7.58 -4.33
CA ILE A 63 16.69 -7.90 -3.41
C ILE A 63 17.16 -8.94 -2.39
N LYS A 64 16.97 -8.67 -1.10
CA LYS A 64 17.19 -9.59 0.01
C LYS A 64 15.90 -9.75 0.82
N ARG A 65 15.41 -11.00 0.91
CA ARG A 65 14.15 -11.32 1.60
C ARG A 65 14.42 -11.82 3.01
N ILE A 66 13.77 -11.22 3.98
CA ILE A 66 13.76 -11.70 5.36
C ILE A 66 12.55 -12.62 5.58
N PRO A 67 12.62 -13.60 6.50
CA PRO A 67 11.54 -14.54 6.75
C PRO A 67 10.29 -13.81 7.31
N ILE A 68 9.13 -14.16 6.79
CA ILE A 68 7.85 -13.68 7.33
C ILE A 68 6.82 -14.81 7.34
N ILE A 69 5.85 -14.73 8.23
CA ILE A 69 4.68 -15.61 8.21
C ILE A 69 3.74 -15.12 7.10
N PRO A 70 3.18 -15.99 6.24
CA PRO A 70 2.23 -15.56 5.20
C PRO A 70 0.99 -14.91 5.81
N ARG A 71 0.52 -13.80 5.23
CA ARG A 71 -0.57 -12.99 5.79
C ARG A 71 -1.94 -13.69 5.87
N ARG A 72 -2.17 -14.71 5.03
CA ARG A 72 -3.47 -15.37 4.86
C ARG A 72 -4.63 -14.37 4.75
N GLN A 73 -5.88 -14.83 4.94
CA GLN A 73 -7.08 -14.01 4.72
C GLN A 73 -7.73 -13.48 6.01
N ASN A 74 -7.19 -13.79 7.20
CA ASN A 74 -7.75 -13.35 8.48
C ASN A 74 -6.87 -12.33 9.19
N TYR A 75 -7.47 -11.51 10.07
CA TYR A 75 -6.78 -10.44 10.79
C TYR A 75 -5.69 -10.93 11.73
N PHE A 76 -5.86 -12.10 12.34
CA PHE A 76 -4.86 -12.68 13.23
C PHE A 76 -3.57 -13.03 12.47
N MET A 77 -3.70 -13.74 11.35
CA MET A 77 -2.55 -14.08 10.51
C MET A 77 -1.92 -12.84 9.87
N LEU A 78 -2.73 -11.81 9.56
CA LEU A 78 -2.22 -10.53 9.10
C LEU A 78 -1.36 -9.86 10.18
N SER A 79 -1.80 -9.87 11.43
CA SER A 79 -1.02 -9.34 12.57
C SER A 79 0.29 -10.12 12.77
N LEU A 80 0.24 -11.46 12.68
CA LEU A 80 1.45 -12.30 12.74
C LEU A 80 2.41 -12.03 11.59
N ASN A 81 1.89 -11.79 10.38
CA ASN A 81 2.69 -11.40 9.23
C ASN A 81 3.47 -10.09 9.52
N TYR A 82 2.80 -9.08 10.07
CA TYR A 82 3.41 -7.81 10.43
C TYR A 82 4.47 -7.95 11.54
N ILE A 83 4.13 -8.67 12.60
CA ILE A 83 5.05 -8.92 13.72
C ILE A 83 6.27 -9.72 13.25
N SER A 84 6.09 -10.73 12.39
CA SER A 84 7.19 -11.53 11.87
C SER A 84 8.17 -10.71 11.03
N PHE A 85 7.70 -9.70 10.29
CA PHE A 85 8.58 -8.79 9.55
C PHE A 85 9.42 -7.93 10.51
N ILE A 86 8.81 -7.43 11.59
CA ILE A 86 9.50 -6.64 12.62
C ILE A 86 10.60 -7.48 13.28
N ILE A 87 10.26 -8.71 13.72
CA ILE A 87 11.20 -9.61 14.40
C ILE A 87 12.35 -10.00 13.46
N SER A 88 12.05 -10.42 12.24
CA SER A 88 13.08 -10.78 11.26
C SER A 88 13.95 -9.58 10.89
N GLY A 89 13.36 -8.40 10.77
CA GLY A 89 14.06 -7.16 10.52
C GLY A 89 14.97 -6.73 11.67
N PHE A 90 14.57 -7.03 12.92
CA PHE A 90 15.41 -6.80 14.09
C PHE A 90 16.68 -7.66 14.04
N PHE A 91 16.58 -8.96 13.79
CA PHE A 91 17.75 -9.83 13.66
C PHE A 91 18.58 -9.48 12.43
N TRP A 92 17.94 -9.13 11.33
CA TRP A 92 18.63 -8.69 10.12
C TRP A 92 19.51 -7.45 10.36
N HIS A 93 18.98 -6.40 11.02
CA HIS A 93 19.76 -5.17 11.24
C HIS A 93 20.97 -5.39 12.17
N LEU A 94 20.90 -6.37 13.07
CA LEU A 94 22.03 -6.72 13.94
C LEU A 94 23.15 -7.39 13.16
N SER A 95 22.82 -8.28 12.22
CA SER A 95 23.78 -9.17 11.52
C SER A 95 24.21 -8.66 10.15
N THR A 96 23.56 -7.63 9.58
CA THR A 96 23.84 -7.18 8.23
C THR A 96 25.14 -6.37 8.11
N ASN A 97 25.91 -6.67 7.04
CA ASN A 97 27.09 -5.93 6.62
C ASN A 97 26.84 -5.02 5.41
N ILE A 98 25.59 -4.86 4.97
CA ILE A 98 25.23 -3.97 3.88
C ILE A 98 25.74 -2.56 4.21
N LYS A 99 26.31 -1.90 3.20
CA LYS A 99 26.74 -0.49 3.28
C LYS A 99 25.77 0.36 2.49
N ALA A 100 25.15 1.33 3.13
CA ALA A 100 24.28 2.30 2.49
C ALA A 100 24.60 3.70 3.00
N ASP A 101 24.28 4.69 2.19
CA ASP A 101 24.45 6.11 2.52
C ASP A 101 23.13 6.73 2.97
N TYR A 102 22.02 6.14 2.51
CA TYR A 102 20.64 6.53 2.85
C TYR A 102 19.76 5.30 3.09
N VAL A 103 18.80 5.44 3.99
CA VAL A 103 17.69 4.49 4.15
C VAL A 103 16.40 5.13 3.66
N PHE A 104 15.64 4.40 2.87
CA PHE A 104 14.32 4.83 2.42
C PHE A 104 13.30 3.75 2.76
N CYS A 105 12.32 4.09 3.60
CA CYS A 105 11.23 3.22 4.04
C CYS A 105 9.97 3.55 3.26
N PHE A 106 9.39 2.55 2.60
CA PHE A 106 8.10 2.70 1.92
C PHE A 106 6.97 2.33 2.87
N GLY A 107 6.34 3.35 3.45
CA GLY A 107 5.41 3.24 4.57
C GLY A 107 3.96 2.95 4.18
N THR A 108 3.69 1.83 3.49
CA THR A 108 2.35 1.24 3.41
C THR A 108 1.96 0.61 4.74
N SER A 109 0.75 0.09 4.87
CA SER A 109 0.37 -0.70 6.05
C SER A 109 1.14 -2.02 6.13
N PRO A 110 1.76 -2.33 7.28
CA PRO A 110 1.79 -1.57 8.52
C PRO A 110 2.92 -0.52 8.56
N ILE A 111 2.72 0.59 9.27
CA ILE A 111 3.78 1.59 9.45
C ILE A 111 5.02 1.03 10.14
N THR A 112 4.84 0.01 10.95
CA THR A 112 5.92 -0.68 11.69
C THR A 112 6.95 -1.36 10.77
N GLN A 113 6.66 -1.53 9.48
CA GLN A 113 7.65 -2.02 8.51
C GLN A 113 8.86 -1.08 8.37
N ALA A 114 8.75 0.18 8.80
CA ALA A 114 9.88 1.11 8.80
C ALA A 114 10.90 0.84 9.93
N LEU A 115 10.53 0.09 10.98
CA LEU A 115 11.38 -0.16 12.14
C LEU A 115 12.76 -0.75 11.80
N PRO A 116 12.88 -1.79 10.95
CA PRO A 116 14.20 -2.32 10.57
C PRO A 116 15.11 -1.26 9.94
N GLY A 117 14.54 -0.37 9.11
CA GLY A 117 15.26 0.73 8.49
C GLY A 117 15.73 1.77 9.51
N ILE A 118 14.88 2.13 10.45
CA ILE A 118 15.21 3.06 11.54
C ILE A 118 16.32 2.48 12.42
N TRP A 119 16.26 1.22 12.79
CA TRP A 119 17.29 0.58 13.61
C TRP A 119 18.64 0.51 12.86
N TYR A 120 18.60 0.14 11.57
CA TYR A 120 19.79 0.13 10.72
C TYR A 120 20.38 1.53 10.57
N SER A 121 19.56 2.54 10.28
CA SER A 121 19.96 3.95 10.15
C SER A 121 20.65 4.46 11.41
N LYS A 122 20.08 4.19 12.60
CA LYS A 122 20.70 4.55 13.88
C LYS A 122 22.04 3.86 14.10
N LYS A 123 22.14 2.55 13.83
CA LYS A 123 23.37 1.78 13.96
C LYS A 123 24.48 2.31 13.05
N LYS A 124 24.12 2.72 11.83
CA LYS A 124 25.06 3.21 10.81
C LYS A 124 25.26 4.74 10.83
N LYS A 125 24.48 5.47 11.62
CA LYS A 125 24.48 6.95 11.72
C LYS A 125 24.25 7.62 10.36
N ILE A 126 23.30 7.11 9.59
CA ILE A 126 22.91 7.64 8.27
C ILE A 126 21.44 8.08 8.28
N PRO A 127 21.02 8.99 7.41
CA PRO A 127 19.62 9.46 7.39
C PRO A 127 18.64 8.37 6.96
N CYS A 128 17.44 8.43 7.55
CA CYS A 128 16.31 7.56 7.25
C CYS A 128 15.13 8.40 6.76
N TYR A 129 14.65 8.11 5.58
CA TYR A 129 13.50 8.76 4.94
C TYR A 129 12.31 7.82 4.95
N LEU A 130 11.12 8.38 5.19
CA LEU A 130 9.86 7.64 5.15
C LEU A 130 8.96 8.21 4.05
N TYR A 131 8.50 7.38 3.11
CA TYR A 131 7.41 7.75 2.22
C TYR A 131 6.12 7.15 2.77
N LEU A 132 5.35 7.96 3.48
CA LEU A 132 4.17 7.56 4.23
C LEU A 132 2.97 7.42 3.28
N GLN A 133 2.44 6.20 3.14
CA GLN A 133 1.30 5.90 2.25
C GLN A 133 -0.02 5.79 3.02
N ASP A 134 0.03 5.41 4.30
CA ASP A 134 -1.13 5.20 5.15
C ASP A 134 -0.96 5.91 6.50
N LEU A 135 -1.99 6.63 6.96
CA LEU A 135 -2.01 7.26 8.28
C LEU A 135 -2.44 6.25 9.35
N TRP A 136 -1.54 5.96 10.29
CA TRP A 136 -1.82 5.14 11.45
C TRP A 136 -1.92 6.02 12.71
N PRO A 137 -2.86 5.75 13.61
CA PRO A 137 -3.77 4.59 13.74
C PRO A 137 -5.05 4.67 12.90
N GLN A 138 -5.38 5.80 12.24
CA GLN A 138 -6.64 6.03 11.56
C GLN A 138 -6.99 4.94 10.53
N SER A 139 -6.02 4.53 9.69
CA SER A 139 -6.22 3.45 8.71
C SER A 139 -6.57 2.12 9.37
N VAL A 140 -6.02 1.83 10.56
CA VAL A 140 -6.34 0.60 11.30
C VAL A 140 -7.77 0.65 11.79
N GLU A 141 -8.19 1.73 12.43
CA GLU A 141 -9.56 1.90 12.92
C GLU A 141 -10.57 1.74 11.78
N TYR A 142 -10.34 2.43 10.68
CA TYR A 142 -11.25 2.42 9.52
C TYR A 142 -11.35 1.04 8.86
N VAL A 143 -10.22 0.36 8.61
CA VAL A 143 -10.19 -0.91 7.86
C VAL A 143 -10.61 -2.09 8.72
N THR A 144 -10.26 -2.10 10.01
CA THR A 144 -10.52 -3.23 10.90
C THR A 144 -11.76 -3.07 11.77
N GLY A 145 -12.27 -1.85 11.91
CA GLY A 145 -13.36 -1.52 12.84
C GLY A 145 -12.96 -1.56 14.32
N ILE A 146 -11.66 -1.67 14.64
CA ILE A 146 -11.17 -1.63 16.02
C ILE A 146 -11.37 -0.23 16.59
N LYS A 147 -12.23 -0.13 17.64
CA LYS A 147 -12.51 1.11 18.37
C LYS A 147 -11.91 1.13 19.78
N ASN A 148 -11.08 0.15 20.12
CA ASN A 148 -10.47 0.08 21.45
C ASN A 148 -9.37 1.15 21.60
N ASN A 149 -9.65 2.17 22.40
CA ASN A 149 -8.76 3.31 22.61
C ASN A 149 -7.36 2.93 23.13
N LYS A 150 -7.23 1.86 23.92
CA LYS A 150 -5.91 1.40 24.41
C LYS A 150 -5.08 0.84 23.26
N ILE A 151 -5.69 0.03 22.39
CA ILE A 151 -5.01 -0.53 21.19
C ILE A 151 -4.61 0.60 20.24
N LEU A 152 -5.54 1.51 19.91
CA LEU A 152 -5.27 2.64 19.04
C LEU A 152 -4.19 3.57 19.60
N SER A 153 -4.15 3.78 20.94
CA SER A 153 -3.10 4.54 21.59
C SER A 153 -1.72 3.88 21.46
N ILE A 154 -1.62 2.56 21.64
CA ILE A 154 -0.36 1.83 21.44
C ILE A 154 0.12 1.95 20.00
N ILE A 155 -0.78 1.76 19.04
CA ILE A 155 -0.48 1.92 17.60
C ILE A 155 -0.05 3.36 17.31
N GLY A 156 -0.72 4.35 17.90
CA GLY A 156 -0.36 5.75 17.80
C GLY A 156 1.05 6.04 18.29
N LYS A 157 1.42 5.51 19.47
CA LYS A 157 2.79 5.66 20.02
C LYS A 157 3.85 5.01 19.13
N LEU A 158 3.54 3.88 18.49
CA LEU A 158 4.43 3.26 17.52
C LEU A 158 4.61 4.14 16.27
N SER A 159 3.53 4.77 15.79
CA SER A 159 3.59 5.72 14.67
C SER A 159 4.44 6.94 15.03
N ASP A 160 4.25 7.51 16.23
CA ASP A 160 5.03 8.63 16.71
C ASP A 160 6.53 8.29 16.84
N TYR A 161 6.84 7.08 17.29
CA TYR A 161 8.22 6.59 17.33
C TYR A 161 8.82 6.56 15.92
N VAL A 162 8.09 6.06 14.92
CA VAL A 162 8.54 6.03 13.52
C VAL A 162 8.77 7.46 13.02
N TYR A 163 7.79 8.36 13.17
CA TYR A 163 7.89 9.74 12.71
C TYR A 163 9.05 10.50 13.37
N LYS A 164 9.23 10.34 14.67
CA LYS A 164 10.33 10.97 15.41
C LYS A 164 11.70 10.56 14.90
N ASN A 165 11.86 9.30 14.48
CA ASN A 165 13.15 8.72 14.14
C ASN A 165 13.48 8.72 12.63
N CYS A 166 12.61 9.24 11.78
CA CYS A 166 12.91 9.53 10.39
C CYS A 166 13.51 10.92 10.24
N SER A 167 14.45 11.12 9.33
CA SER A 167 15.06 12.42 9.01
C SER A 167 14.09 13.33 8.26
N ASN A 168 13.30 12.77 7.35
CA ASN A 168 12.22 13.45 6.65
C ASN A 168 11.08 12.46 6.33
N ILE A 169 9.86 12.98 6.19
CA ILE A 169 8.66 12.22 5.86
C ILE A 169 8.03 12.80 4.59
N PHE A 170 8.03 12.01 3.55
CA PHE A 170 7.34 12.33 2.30
C PHE A 170 5.88 11.89 2.41
N VAL A 171 4.96 12.73 1.97
CA VAL A 171 3.52 12.48 2.04
C VAL A 171 2.84 12.68 0.69
N PRO A 172 1.93 11.77 0.28
CA PRO A 172 1.28 11.80 -1.04
C PRO A 172 0.13 12.80 -1.12
N SER A 173 -0.35 13.32 0.01
CA SER A 173 -1.50 14.22 0.09
C SER A 173 -1.27 15.36 1.08
N LYS A 174 -1.82 16.54 0.77
CA LYS A 174 -1.78 17.70 1.67
C LYS A 174 -2.50 17.43 3.00
N GLY A 175 -3.56 16.60 2.99
CA GLY A 175 -4.24 16.18 4.21
C GLY A 175 -3.34 15.44 5.20
N PHE A 176 -2.33 14.70 4.71
CA PHE A 176 -1.35 14.03 5.57
C PHE A 176 -0.47 15.01 6.33
N ILE A 177 -0.19 16.19 5.74
CA ILE A 177 0.59 17.23 6.41
C ILE A 177 -0.11 17.66 7.71
N ASN A 178 -1.40 17.97 7.64
CA ASN A 178 -2.18 18.39 8.81
C ASN A 178 -2.21 17.30 9.87
N ALA A 179 -2.47 16.05 9.47
CA ALA A 179 -2.50 14.91 10.39
C ALA A 179 -1.15 14.67 11.10
N LEU A 180 -0.03 14.92 10.43
CA LEU A 180 1.30 14.82 11.05
C LEU A 180 1.61 16.00 11.97
N LEU A 181 1.21 17.21 11.59
CA LEU A 181 1.34 18.41 12.45
C LEU A 181 0.56 18.24 13.75
N GLU A 182 -0.68 17.75 13.70
CA GLU A 182 -1.50 17.45 14.87
C GLU A 182 -0.86 16.40 15.79
N ARG A 183 0.00 15.54 15.26
CA ARG A 183 0.81 14.58 16.03
C ARG A 183 2.15 15.15 16.50
N GLY A 184 2.40 16.45 16.32
CA GLY A 184 3.62 17.11 16.75
C GLY A 184 4.86 16.87 15.88
N VAL A 185 4.69 16.41 14.63
CA VAL A 185 5.81 16.31 13.68
C VAL A 185 6.16 17.71 13.19
N PRO A 186 7.43 18.16 13.28
CA PRO A 186 7.84 19.47 12.80
C PRO A 186 7.58 19.67 11.30
N ARG A 187 7.14 20.86 10.90
CA ARG A 187 6.74 21.17 9.51
C ARG A 187 7.90 21.01 8.52
N ASP A 188 9.09 21.38 8.89
CA ASP A 188 10.32 21.25 8.11
C ASP A 188 10.73 19.79 7.83
N LYS A 189 10.21 18.86 8.63
CA LYS A 189 10.42 17.43 8.47
C LYS A 189 9.41 16.78 7.51
N ILE A 190 8.42 17.52 6.99
CA ILE A 190 7.35 17.00 6.14
C ILE A 190 7.51 17.58 4.74
N THR A 191 7.68 16.70 3.75
CA THR A 191 7.77 17.06 2.34
C THR A 191 6.58 16.50 1.57
N TYR A 192 5.85 17.36 0.86
CA TYR A 192 4.81 16.93 -0.04
C TYR A 192 5.41 16.30 -1.30
N TRP A 193 5.15 15.03 -1.50
CA TRP A 193 5.53 14.27 -2.69
C TRP A 193 4.31 13.52 -3.20
N PRO A 194 3.54 14.12 -4.12
CA PRO A 194 2.29 13.54 -4.61
C PRO A 194 2.53 12.25 -5.36
N GLN A 195 1.50 11.42 -5.43
CA GLN A 195 1.50 10.27 -6.32
C GLN A 195 1.61 10.75 -7.77
N TYR A 196 2.35 10.02 -8.57
CA TYR A 196 2.52 10.25 -10.01
C TYR A 196 1.77 9.18 -10.81
N ALA A 197 1.48 9.46 -12.07
CA ALA A 197 1.08 8.48 -13.04
C ALA A 197 2.32 8.04 -13.84
N GLU A 198 2.44 6.75 -14.08
CA GLU A 198 3.45 6.19 -14.96
C GLU A 198 3.18 6.60 -16.41
N ASP A 199 4.21 6.65 -17.26
CA ASP A 199 4.12 7.05 -18.67
C ASP A 199 3.13 6.21 -19.50
N LEU A 200 2.76 5.04 -18.99
CA LEU A 200 1.71 4.20 -19.57
C LEU A 200 0.33 4.89 -19.52
N PHE A 201 0.05 5.68 -18.48
CA PHE A 201 -1.23 6.36 -18.27
C PHE A 201 -1.23 7.72 -18.96
N LYS A 202 -1.59 7.72 -20.23
CA LYS A 202 -1.72 8.92 -21.07
C LYS A 202 -3.02 8.91 -21.84
N PRO A 203 -3.54 10.09 -22.21
CA PRO A 203 -4.72 10.17 -23.07
C PRO A 203 -4.51 9.36 -24.36
N LEU A 204 -5.48 8.54 -24.69
CA LEU A 204 -5.53 7.77 -25.93
C LEU A 204 -6.77 8.18 -26.71
N ASP A 205 -6.72 7.96 -28.04
CA ASP A 205 -7.92 8.07 -28.87
C ASP A 205 -9.02 7.13 -28.37
N LYS A 206 -10.27 7.56 -28.50
CA LYS A 206 -11.43 6.74 -28.11
C LYS A 206 -11.39 5.40 -28.85
N LYS A 207 -11.39 4.32 -28.11
CA LYS A 207 -11.46 2.95 -28.65
C LYS A 207 -12.74 2.29 -28.17
N ILE A 208 -13.32 1.45 -29.04
CA ILE A 208 -14.42 0.57 -28.65
C ILE A 208 -13.84 -0.49 -27.70
N ILE A 209 -14.36 -0.55 -26.50
CA ILE A 209 -13.96 -1.54 -25.50
C ILE A 209 -15.00 -2.66 -25.52
N PRO A 210 -14.60 -3.92 -25.79
CA PRO A 210 -15.53 -5.04 -25.75
C PRO A 210 -16.29 -5.10 -24.42
N GLY A 211 -17.61 -5.26 -24.51
CA GLY A 211 -18.48 -5.34 -23.32
C GLY A 211 -18.92 -3.99 -22.75
N ILE A 212 -18.45 -2.86 -23.27
CA ILE A 212 -18.91 -1.52 -22.88
C ILE A 212 -19.72 -0.92 -24.02
N SER A 213 -21.02 -0.69 -23.77
CA SER A 213 -21.91 -0.11 -24.77
C SER A 213 -21.59 1.37 -24.97
N GLN A 214 -21.54 1.80 -26.23
CA GLN A 214 -21.33 3.22 -26.61
C GLN A 214 -22.62 4.07 -26.49
N ASP A 215 -23.80 3.43 -26.35
CA ASP A 215 -25.10 4.11 -26.25
C ASP A 215 -25.36 4.69 -24.86
N PHE A 216 -24.49 4.39 -23.91
CA PHE A 216 -24.61 4.81 -22.51
C PHE A 216 -23.47 5.74 -22.08
N PHE A 217 -23.76 6.63 -21.16
CA PHE A 217 -22.74 7.32 -20.41
C PHE A 217 -22.11 6.34 -19.40
N ASN A 218 -20.90 5.91 -19.66
CA ASN A 218 -20.24 4.88 -18.86
C ASN A 218 -19.46 5.49 -17.69
N ILE A 219 -19.84 5.13 -16.47
CA ILE A 219 -19.08 5.39 -15.25
C ILE A 219 -18.26 4.14 -14.94
N ILE A 220 -16.94 4.25 -14.97
CA ILE A 220 -16.05 3.09 -14.86
C ILE A 220 -15.23 3.19 -13.56
N PHE A 221 -15.25 2.13 -12.77
CA PHE A 221 -14.31 1.88 -11.68
C PHE A 221 -13.42 0.70 -12.03
N THR A 222 -12.12 0.85 -11.90
CA THR A 222 -11.15 -0.24 -12.05
C THR A 222 -10.26 -0.32 -10.81
N GLY A 223 -10.17 -1.50 -10.17
CA GLY A 223 -9.33 -1.66 -9.01
C GLY A 223 -9.81 -2.68 -7.98
N ASN A 224 -9.24 -2.60 -6.78
CA ASN A 224 -9.62 -3.46 -5.66
C ASN A 224 -11.03 -3.14 -5.15
N VAL A 225 -11.92 -4.12 -5.18
CA VAL A 225 -13.29 -4.03 -4.63
C VAL A 225 -13.20 -4.32 -3.12
N GLY A 226 -12.58 -3.41 -2.37
CA GLY A 226 -12.40 -3.51 -0.93
C GLY A 226 -13.39 -2.65 -0.15
N ILE A 227 -13.42 -2.86 1.18
CA ILE A 227 -14.32 -2.09 2.08
C ILE A 227 -13.95 -0.60 2.07
N ALA A 228 -12.67 -0.28 2.03
CA ALA A 228 -12.18 1.11 2.06
C ALA A 228 -12.55 1.94 0.83
N GLN A 229 -12.92 1.31 -0.28
CA GLN A 229 -13.33 2.00 -1.50
C GLN A 229 -14.76 2.55 -1.44
N GLY A 230 -15.61 2.08 -0.50
CA GLY A 230 -16.96 2.57 -0.31
C GLY A 230 -17.89 2.38 -1.53
N LEU A 231 -17.64 1.32 -2.33
CA LEU A 231 -18.35 1.11 -3.60
C LEU A 231 -19.85 0.82 -3.44
N GLU A 232 -20.33 0.56 -2.24
CA GLU A 232 -21.75 0.40 -1.92
C GLU A 232 -22.57 1.67 -2.21
N ILE A 233 -21.92 2.81 -2.40
CA ILE A 233 -22.61 4.04 -2.83
C ILE A 233 -23.10 3.95 -4.28
N LEU A 234 -22.42 3.17 -5.14
CA LEU A 234 -22.75 3.09 -6.56
C LEU A 234 -24.14 2.48 -6.82
N PRO A 235 -24.52 1.31 -6.26
CA PRO A 235 -25.88 0.79 -6.41
C PRO A 235 -26.96 1.73 -5.85
N ARG A 236 -26.65 2.47 -4.79
CA ARG A 236 -27.57 3.48 -4.22
C ARG A 236 -27.76 4.64 -5.18
N ALA A 237 -26.66 5.14 -5.77
CA ALA A 237 -26.73 6.20 -6.79
C ALA A 237 -27.51 5.73 -8.03
N ALA A 238 -27.24 4.52 -8.52
CA ALA A 238 -27.98 3.92 -9.63
C ALA A 238 -29.49 3.85 -9.32
N SER A 239 -29.88 3.40 -8.12
CA SER A 239 -31.29 3.35 -7.69
C SER A 239 -31.94 4.73 -7.65
N LEU A 240 -31.23 5.76 -7.21
CA LEU A 240 -31.74 7.13 -7.19
C LEU A 240 -31.91 7.69 -8.60
N ILE A 241 -30.96 7.43 -9.50
CA ILE A 241 -31.05 7.84 -10.91
C ILE A 241 -32.26 7.17 -11.57
N LYS A 242 -32.40 5.85 -11.42
CA LYS A 242 -33.51 5.07 -11.97
C LYS A 242 -34.87 5.58 -11.49
N LYS A 243 -35.00 5.93 -10.21
CA LYS A 243 -36.23 6.52 -9.65
C LYS A 243 -36.54 7.91 -10.22
N LYS A 244 -35.52 8.69 -10.57
CA LYS A 244 -35.68 10.04 -11.11
C LYS A 244 -35.93 10.02 -12.62
N ASP A 245 -35.26 9.12 -13.33
CA ASP A 245 -35.37 8.95 -14.77
C ASP A 245 -35.06 7.49 -15.12
N ASP A 246 -36.10 6.70 -15.36
CA ASP A 246 -36.01 5.28 -15.70
C ASP A 246 -35.41 5.04 -17.10
N GLN A 247 -35.38 6.07 -17.94
CA GLN A 247 -34.80 6.07 -19.29
C GLN A 247 -33.34 6.57 -19.30
N ALA A 248 -32.75 6.86 -18.15
CA ALA A 248 -31.39 7.39 -18.05
C ALA A 248 -30.36 6.47 -18.71
N LYS A 249 -29.69 6.94 -19.74
CA LYS A 249 -28.62 6.21 -20.45
C LYS A 249 -27.29 6.25 -19.67
N ILE A 250 -27.28 5.71 -18.47
CA ILE A 250 -26.09 5.66 -17.59
C ILE A 250 -25.79 4.20 -17.25
N LYS A 251 -24.51 3.83 -17.29
CA LYS A 251 -24.03 2.48 -16.94
C LYS A 251 -22.85 2.53 -16.00
N PHE A 252 -22.89 1.74 -14.91
CA PHE A 252 -21.79 1.59 -13.96
C PHE A 252 -21.02 0.31 -14.27
N ASN A 253 -19.77 0.45 -14.69
CA ASN A 253 -18.90 -0.68 -15.03
C ASN A 253 -17.86 -0.84 -13.94
N ILE A 254 -17.93 -1.92 -13.16
CA ILE A 254 -17.01 -2.18 -12.06
C ILE A 254 -16.11 -3.35 -12.43
N VAL A 255 -14.84 -3.07 -12.62
CA VAL A 255 -13.82 -4.03 -13.03
C VAL A 255 -12.83 -4.25 -11.88
N GLY A 256 -12.84 -5.43 -11.31
CA GLY A 256 -11.96 -5.76 -10.19
C GLY A 256 -12.42 -6.94 -9.36
N ASP A 257 -11.67 -7.20 -8.29
CA ASP A 257 -11.98 -8.20 -7.29
C ASP A 257 -11.63 -7.69 -5.89
N GLY A 258 -12.18 -8.32 -4.83
CA GLY A 258 -11.89 -7.94 -3.46
C GLY A 258 -12.95 -8.38 -2.46
N ARG A 259 -12.67 -8.11 -1.17
CA ARG A 259 -13.51 -8.59 -0.06
C ARG A 259 -14.95 -8.07 -0.07
N ALA A 260 -15.20 -6.91 -0.65
CA ALA A 260 -16.53 -6.30 -0.71
C ALA A 260 -17.36 -6.74 -1.93
N LYS A 261 -16.78 -7.51 -2.88
CA LYS A 261 -17.44 -7.88 -4.14
C LYS A 261 -18.78 -8.59 -3.94
N SER A 262 -18.83 -9.59 -3.06
CA SER A 262 -20.07 -10.34 -2.80
C SER A 262 -21.16 -9.46 -2.21
N ALA A 263 -20.81 -8.55 -1.29
CA ALA A 263 -21.75 -7.59 -0.71
C ALA A 263 -22.23 -6.58 -1.75
N LEU A 264 -21.36 -6.11 -2.62
CA LEU A 264 -21.69 -5.20 -3.72
C LEU A 264 -22.69 -5.84 -4.70
N ILE A 265 -22.42 -7.09 -5.14
CA ILE A 265 -23.34 -7.84 -6.01
C ILE A 265 -24.71 -8.01 -5.36
N LYS A 266 -24.74 -8.31 -4.05
CA LYS A 266 -25.99 -8.38 -3.32
C LYS A 266 -26.73 -7.06 -3.32
N ALA A 267 -26.06 -5.95 -3.04
CA ALA A 267 -26.68 -4.60 -3.04
C ALA A 267 -27.25 -4.23 -4.42
N VAL A 268 -26.58 -4.57 -5.52
CA VAL A 268 -27.06 -4.37 -6.89
C VAL A 268 -28.40 -5.09 -7.09
N ARG A 269 -28.49 -6.37 -6.68
CA ARG A 269 -29.70 -7.20 -6.79
C ARG A 269 -30.84 -6.68 -5.89
N ASP A 270 -30.53 -6.40 -4.62
CA ASP A 270 -31.54 -5.91 -3.65
C ASP A 270 -32.18 -4.59 -4.10
N LEU A 271 -31.43 -3.75 -4.80
CA LEU A 271 -31.88 -2.47 -5.33
C LEU A 271 -32.42 -2.54 -6.77
N LYS A 272 -32.38 -3.72 -7.41
CA LYS A 272 -32.89 -3.98 -8.79
C LYS A 272 -32.27 -3.02 -9.82
N VAL A 273 -30.95 -2.91 -9.84
CA VAL A 273 -30.18 -2.03 -10.73
C VAL A 273 -29.13 -2.77 -11.57
N GLU A 274 -29.35 -4.05 -11.83
CA GLU A 274 -28.43 -4.90 -12.60
C GLU A 274 -28.20 -4.42 -14.03
N GLU A 275 -29.19 -3.77 -14.63
CA GLU A 275 -29.12 -3.20 -15.97
C GLU A 275 -28.39 -1.86 -16.06
N MET A 276 -28.18 -1.21 -14.94
CA MET A 276 -27.43 0.04 -14.83
C MET A 276 -25.95 -0.22 -14.51
#